data_57bf9219b8a904e1747d25d66a5fc0b8
#
_entry.id   57bf9219b8a904e1747d25d66a5fc0b8
#
_cell.length_a   1.000
_cell.length_b   1.000
_cell.length_c   1.000
_cell.angle_alpha   90.00
_cell.angle_beta   90.00
_cell.angle_gamma   90.00
#
_symmetry.space_group_name_H-M   'P 1'
#
loop_
_entity.id
_entity.type
_entity.pdbx_description
1 polymer ?
#
loop_
_entity_poly.entity_id
_entity_poly.type
_entity_poly.pdbx_seq_one_letter_code
_entity_poly.pdbx_strand_id
1 'polypeptide(L)'
;LLVVVAIIGVLATVVLGALGDARDKANIARARLEMNQIVKAITIAQGETGNYLGVITGSGCSDCTGGRTAGFDYRNTPETDAFYIRWALSILNIENATNGLVVGVSKITRDPWGSPYAMDENETDSSCSRDSLRSYGPDGIRGNSDDISSMQIPYVRCS
;
A
#
# COMPACT_ATOMS: atom_id res chain seq x y z
N LEU A 1 -27.39 -40.57 -14.91
CA LEU A 1 -26.03 -40.25 -14.53
C LEU A 1 -25.47 -39.08 -15.32
N LEU A 2 -25.54 -39.05 -16.67
CA LEU A 2 -25.02 -37.99 -17.53
C LEU A 2 -25.64 -36.61 -17.24
N VAL A 3 -26.95 -36.52 -16.98
CA VAL A 3 -27.64 -35.25 -16.68
C VAL A 3 -27.16 -34.64 -15.35
N VAL A 4 -26.92 -35.46 -14.35
CA VAL A 4 -26.43 -34.98 -13.02
C VAL A 4 -25.01 -34.42 -13.16
N VAL A 5 -24.14 -35.06 -13.90
CA VAL A 5 -22.76 -34.56 -14.12
C VAL A 5 -22.77 -33.29 -14.92
N ALA A 6 -23.67 -33.12 -15.90
CA ALA A 6 -23.82 -31.88 -16.66
C ALA A 6 -24.27 -30.70 -15.76
N ILE A 7 -25.25 -30.93 -14.87
CA ILE A 7 -25.74 -29.91 -13.94
C ILE A 7 -24.64 -29.49 -12.95
N ILE A 8 -23.90 -30.45 -12.38
CA ILE A 8 -22.77 -30.16 -11.49
C ILE A 8 -21.70 -29.36 -12.23
N GLY A 9 -21.40 -29.68 -13.47
CA GLY A 9 -20.42 -28.92 -14.27
C GLY A 9 -20.83 -27.45 -14.48
N VAL A 10 -22.10 -27.20 -14.81
CA VAL A 10 -22.62 -25.83 -14.96
C VAL A 10 -22.61 -25.08 -13.65
N LEU A 11 -23.04 -25.69 -12.55
CA LEU A 11 -23.01 -25.06 -11.23
C LEU A 11 -21.58 -24.73 -10.77
N ALA A 12 -20.63 -25.63 -11.00
CA ALA A 12 -19.23 -25.41 -10.65
C ALA A 12 -18.62 -24.20 -11.40
N THR A 13 -18.92 -24.04 -12.69
CA THR A 13 -18.40 -22.89 -13.46
C THR A 13 -18.95 -21.56 -12.96
N VAL A 14 -20.22 -21.48 -12.61
CA VAL A 14 -20.84 -20.25 -12.05
C VAL A 14 -20.26 -19.91 -10.68
N VAL A 15 -20.09 -20.91 -9.81
CA VAL A 15 -19.53 -20.71 -8.46
C VAL A 15 -18.07 -20.24 -8.52
N LEU A 16 -17.25 -20.83 -9.40
CA LEU A 16 -15.84 -20.43 -9.53
C LEU A 16 -15.68 -18.99 -10.02
N GLY A 17 -16.53 -18.52 -10.95
CA GLY A 17 -16.53 -17.12 -11.38
C GLY A 17 -16.90 -16.15 -10.25
N ALA A 18 -17.98 -16.47 -9.52
CA ALA A 18 -18.43 -15.64 -8.40
C ALA A 18 -17.40 -15.55 -7.26
N LEU A 19 -16.64 -16.62 -7.01
CA LEU A 19 -15.57 -16.63 -6.01
C LEU A 19 -14.37 -15.75 -6.40
N GLY A 20 -14.03 -15.67 -7.69
CA GLY A 20 -12.98 -14.76 -8.19
C GLY A 20 -13.32 -13.31 -7.86
N ASP A 21 -14.49 -12.84 -8.28
CA ASP A 21 -14.96 -11.46 -8.04
C ASP A 21 -15.05 -11.12 -6.54
N ALA A 22 -15.51 -12.08 -5.72
CA ALA A 22 -15.60 -11.89 -4.27
C ALA A 22 -14.21 -11.74 -3.64
N ARG A 23 -13.22 -12.51 -4.10
CA ARG A 23 -11.83 -12.43 -3.63
C ARG A 23 -11.20 -11.10 -4.00
N ASP A 24 -11.42 -10.61 -5.22
CA ASP A 24 -10.87 -9.32 -5.66
C ASP A 24 -11.45 -8.16 -4.85
N LYS A 25 -12.76 -8.15 -4.62
CA LYS A 25 -13.41 -7.17 -3.75
C LYS A 25 -12.87 -7.23 -2.31
N ALA A 26 -12.65 -8.42 -1.77
CA ALA A 26 -12.09 -8.61 -0.44
C ALA A 26 -10.64 -8.07 -0.35
N ASN A 27 -9.81 -8.32 -1.35
CA ASN A 27 -8.45 -7.81 -1.42
C ASN A 27 -8.42 -6.28 -1.52
N ILE A 28 -9.28 -5.68 -2.34
CA ILE A 28 -9.41 -4.21 -2.44
C ILE A 28 -9.82 -3.61 -1.08
N ALA A 29 -10.82 -4.22 -0.42
CA ALA A 29 -11.27 -3.77 0.89
C ALA A 29 -10.15 -3.88 1.95
N ARG A 30 -9.39 -4.97 1.92
CA ARG A 30 -8.23 -5.18 2.79
C ARG A 30 -7.13 -4.15 2.54
N ALA A 31 -6.75 -3.90 1.29
CA ALA A 31 -5.75 -2.89 0.96
C ALA A 31 -6.14 -1.50 1.48
N ARG A 32 -7.39 -1.10 1.28
CA ARG A 32 -7.93 0.16 1.81
C ARG A 32 -7.89 0.22 3.34
N LEU A 33 -8.19 -0.88 4.01
CA LEU A 33 -8.13 -0.96 5.48
C LEU A 33 -6.68 -0.80 5.97
N GLU A 34 -5.73 -1.50 5.35
CA GLU A 34 -4.31 -1.42 5.66
C GLU A 34 -3.77 0.00 5.43
N MET A 35 -4.10 0.63 4.29
CA MET A 35 -3.73 2.02 4.01
C MET A 35 -4.31 2.98 5.07
N ASN A 36 -5.57 2.79 5.50
CA ASN A 36 -6.17 3.58 6.59
C ASN A 36 -5.41 3.41 7.91
N GLN A 37 -4.98 2.19 8.25
CA GLN A 37 -4.19 1.94 9.44
C GLN A 37 -2.84 2.66 9.39
N ILE A 38 -2.17 2.63 8.23
CA ILE A 38 -0.90 3.32 8.00
C ILE A 38 -1.09 4.83 8.16
N VAL A 39 -2.11 5.42 7.52
CA VAL A 39 -2.38 6.87 7.62
C VAL A 39 -2.69 7.30 9.06
N LYS A 40 -3.43 6.50 9.81
CA LYS A 40 -3.68 6.75 11.24
C LYS A 40 -2.38 6.71 12.05
N ALA A 41 -1.51 5.72 11.80
CA ALA A 41 -0.22 5.62 12.46
C ALA A 41 0.66 6.84 12.14
N ILE A 42 0.69 7.29 10.89
CA ILE A 42 1.39 8.51 10.48
C ILE A 42 0.86 9.73 11.24
N THR A 43 -0.46 9.89 11.31
CA THR A 43 -1.09 11.02 12.02
C THR A 43 -0.71 11.04 13.50
N ILE A 44 -0.68 9.87 14.14
CA ILE A 44 -0.26 9.74 15.54
C ILE A 44 1.23 10.05 15.67
N ALA A 45 2.08 9.49 14.82
CA ALA A 45 3.52 9.72 14.83
C ALA A 45 3.88 11.22 14.64
N GLN A 46 3.19 11.90 13.74
CA GLN A 46 3.31 13.35 13.55
C GLN A 46 2.86 14.13 14.79
N GLY A 47 1.77 13.70 15.44
CA GLY A 47 1.29 14.31 16.69
C GLY A 47 2.27 14.13 17.86
N GLU A 48 2.84 12.93 18.01
CA GLU A 48 3.79 12.62 19.08
C GLU A 48 5.14 13.30 18.91
N THR A 49 5.63 13.39 17.68
CA THR A 49 6.97 13.94 17.40
C THR A 49 6.98 15.43 17.05
N GLY A 50 5.85 15.98 16.61
CA GLY A 50 5.78 17.33 16.04
C GLY A 50 6.50 17.47 14.69
N ASN A 51 6.94 16.36 14.07
CA ASN A 51 7.68 16.34 12.83
C ASN A 51 6.78 16.01 11.62
N TYR A 52 7.18 16.46 10.44
CA TYR A 52 6.55 16.04 9.19
C TYR A 52 7.04 14.64 8.76
N LEU A 53 6.32 14.03 7.84
CA LEU A 53 6.51 12.61 7.49
C LEU A 53 7.93 12.29 7.00
N GLY A 54 8.51 13.10 6.13
CA GLY A 54 9.87 12.88 5.63
C GLY A 54 10.95 12.85 6.71
N VAL A 55 10.79 13.61 7.80
CA VAL A 55 11.69 13.54 8.97
C VAL A 55 11.48 12.24 9.75
N ILE A 56 10.24 11.80 9.90
CA ILE A 56 9.91 10.55 10.61
C ILE A 56 10.44 9.34 9.85
N THR A 57 10.26 9.29 8.54
CA THR A 57 10.69 8.16 7.71
C THR A 57 12.20 8.15 7.44
N GLY A 58 12.87 9.30 7.63
CA GLY A 58 14.32 9.41 7.48
C GLY A 58 14.82 9.59 6.05
N SER A 59 13.95 9.66 5.07
CA SER A 59 14.31 10.08 3.70
C SER A 59 13.07 10.17 2.83
N GLY A 60 13.02 11.18 1.98
CA GLY A 60 11.95 11.31 1.04
C GLY A 60 11.74 10.11 0.13
N CYS A 61 10.49 9.86 -0.14
CA CYS A 61 9.97 9.20 -1.32
C CYS A 61 10.36 7.73 -1.53
N SER A 62 9.67 6.79 -0.86
CA SER A 62 9.79 5.38 -1.23
C SER A 62 9.33 5.15 -2.69
N ASP A 63 8.35 5.92 -3.16
CA ASP A 63 7.86 5.89 -4.54
C ASP A 63 8.91 6.40 -5.57
N CYS A 64 9.82 7.28 -5.15
CA CYS A 64 10.87 7.85 -6.02
C CYS A 64 12.03 6.90 -6.31
N THR A 65 12.25 5.87 -5.51
CA THR A 65 13.33 4.89 -5.75
C THR A 65 13.08 3.98 -6.92
N GLY A 66 11.89 4.10 -7.47
CA GLY A 66 11.46 3.18 -8.47
C GLY A 66 11.87 3.49 -9.90
N GLY A 67 12.80 4.29 -10.28
CA GLY A 67 13.24 4.56 -11.68
C GLY A 67 13.10 3.37 -12.66
N ARG A 68 12.09 2.53 -12.43
CA ARG A 68 11.78 1.31 -13.14
C ARG A 68 11.02 1.63 -14.40
N THR A 69 11.30 0.84 -15.43
CA THR A 69 10.63 0.94 -16.72
C THR A 69 9.10 0.82 -16.54
N ALA A 70 8.36 1.55 -17.37
CA ALA A 70 6.91 1.41 -17.44
C ALA A 70 6.52 -0.07 -17.62
N GLY A 71 5.52 -0.54 -16.87
CA GLY A 71 5.08 -1.94 -16.91
C GLY A 71 5.83 -2.91 -15.98
N PHE A 72 6.68 -2.41 -15.08
CA PHE A 72 7.30 -3.26 -14.07
C PHE A 72 6.25 -3.76 -13.05
N ASP A 73 6.21 -5.09 -12.82
CA ASP A 73 5.34 -5.73 -11.84
C ASP A 73 6.01 -5.76 -10.46
N TYR A 74 5.53 -4.91 -9.55
CA TYR A 74 6.06 -4.74 -8.20
C TYR A 74 5.75 -5.93 -7.26
N ARG A 75 4.86 -6.85 -7.62
CA ARG A 75 4.59 -8.08 -6.84
C ARG A 75 5.83 -8.97 -6.74
N ASN A 76 6.69 -8.89 -7.74
CA ASN A 76 7.95 -9.64 -7.81
C ASN A 76 9.14 -8.91 -7.17
N THR A 77 8.91 -7.81 -6.44
CA THR A 77 9.98 -7.06 -5.77
C THR A 77 10.56 -7.89 -4.62
N PRO A 78 11.84 -8.28 -4.66
CA PRO A 78 12.45 -9.03 -3.56
C PRO A 78 12.69 -8.13 -2.34
N GLU A 79 12.83 -8.73 -1.15
CA GLU A 79 13.07 -8.00 0.09
C GLU A 79 14.44 -7.32 0.14
N THR A 80 15.37 -7.73 -0.72
CA THR A 80 16.68 -7.10 -0.89
C THR A 80 16.66 -5.87 -1.80
N ASP A 81 15.52 -5.59 -2.41
CA ASP A 81 15.36 -4.47 -3.32
C ASP A 81 15.29 -3.14 -2.55
N ALA A 82 15.93 -2.10 -3.09
CA ALA A 82 15.96 -0.79 -2.48
C ALA A 82 14.56 -0.18 -2.24
N PHE A 83 13.61 -0.42 -3.14
CA PHE A 83 12.23 0.02 -2.99
C PHE A 83 11.56 -0.66 -1.79
N TYR A 84 11.68 -2.00 -1.67
CA TYR A 84 11.13 -2.73 -0.53
C TYR A 84 11.78 -2.32 0.78
N ILE A 85 13.12 -2.22 0.82
CA ILE A 85 13.86 -1.83 2.03
C ILE A 85 13.42 -0.45 2.50
N ARG A 86 13.27 0.52 1.61
CA ARG A 86 12.80 1.86 1.97
C ARG A 86 11.40 1.82 2.55
N TRP A 87 10.48 1.14 1.91
CA TRP A 87 9.13 0.97 2.44
C TRP A 87 9.15 0.34 3.83
N ALA A 88 9.85 -0.78 4.00
CA ALA A 88 9.92 -1.49 5.28
C ALA A 88 10.54 -0.64 6.40
N LEU A 89 11.57 0.15 6.10
CA LEU A 89 12.17 1.09 7.05
C LEU A 89 11.23 2.25 7.38
N SER A 90 10.57 2.82 6.39
CA SER A 90 9.63 3.92 6.60
C SER A 90 8.48 3.52 7.52
N ILE A 91 7.86 2.34 7.28
CA ILE A 91 6.74 1.89 8.11
C ILE A 91 7.19 1.51 9.54
N LEU A 92 8.41 1.00 9.70
CA LEU A 92 9.01 0.75 11.01
C LEU A 92 9.28 2.06 11.77
N ASN A 93 9.83 3.06 11.11
CA ASN A 93 10.09 4.37 11.69
C ASN A 93 8.78 5.07 12.11
N ILE A 94 7.73 4.95 11.30
CA ILE A 94 6.39 5.46 11.65
C ILE A 94 5.88 4.77 12.92
N GLU A 95 5.95 3.44 13.02
CA GLU A 95 5.52 2.71 14.22
C GLU A 95 6.30 3.16 15.46
N ASN A 96 7.62 3.24 15.36
CA ASN A 96 8.48 3.69 16.45
C ASN A 96 8.16 5.13 16.91
N ALA A 97 7.85 6.02 15.96
CA ALA A 97 7.51 7.41 16.24
C ALA A 97 6.15 7.57 16.95
N THR A 98 5.32 6.54 17.02
CA THR A 98 4.06 6.57 17.77
C THR A 98 4.25 6.38 19.28
N ASN A 99 5.47 6.20 19.79
CA ASN A 99 5.75 5.93 21.21
C ASN A 99 4.95 4.75 21.80
N GLY A 100 4.69 3.72 20.99
CA GLY A 100 3.95 2.53 21.38
C GLY A 100 2.43 2.67 21.36
N LEU A 101 1.88 3.79 20.94
CA LEU A 101 0.43 3.97 20.78
C LEU A 101 -0.14 3.15 19.61
N VAL A 102 0.69 2.83 18.62
CA VAL A 102 0.34 1.92 17.54
C VAL A 102 1.35 0.79 17.48
N VAL A 103 0.85 -0.44 17.38
CA VAL A 103 1.69 -1.65 17.33
C VAL A 103 1.26 -2.52 16.15
N GLY A 104 2.24 -3.02 15.40
CA GLY A 104 2.04 -4.00 14.36
C GLY A 104 1.81 -3.42 12.97
N VAL A 105 1.78 -2.09 12.81
CA VAL A 105 1.69 -1.47 11.48
C VAL A 105 2.95 -1.73 10.65
N SER A 106 4.12 -1.87 11.28
CA SER A 106 5.39 -2.22 10.63
C SER A 106 5.38 -3.59 9.94
N LYS A 107 4.41 -4.44 10.25
CA LYS A 107 4.20 -5.74 9.59
C LYS A 107 3.48 -5.64 8.25
N ILE A 108 2.92 -4.47 7.93
CA ILE A 108 2.22 -4.21 6.66
C ILE A 108 3.28 -3.86 5.60
N THR A 109 4.06 -4.85 5.19
CA THR A 109 5.15 -4.65 4.23
C THR A 109 4.73 -4.85 2.79
N ARG A 110 3.58 -5.49 2.57
CA ARG A 110 3.02 -5.77 1.23
C ARG A 110 1.51 -5.63 1.25
N ASP A 111 0.98 -5.24 0.12
CA ASP A 111 -0.45 -5.24 -0.13
C ASP A 111 -1.00 -6.67 -0.33
N PRO A 112 -2.32 -6.87 -0.44
CA PRO A 112 -2.93 -8.20 -0.61
C PRO A 112 -2.50 -8.97 -1.87
N TRP A 113 -1.92 -8.31 -2.84
CA TRP A 113 -1.42 -8.93 -4.08
C TRP A 113 0.09 -9.18 -4.07
N GLY A 114 0.79 -8.70 -3.03
CA GLY A 114 2.20 -8.96 -2.81
C GLY A 114 3.13 -7.81 -3.18
N SER A 115 2.62 -6.68 -3.68
CA SER A 115 3.43 -5.49 -3.92
C SER A 115 3.74 -4.75 -2.61
N PRO A 116 4.93 -4.20 -2.41
CA PRO A 116 5.14 -3.20 -1.37
C PRO A 116 4.25 -1.99 -1.63
N TYR A 117 3.74 -1.36 -0.57
CA TYR A 117 3.07 -0.07 -0.71
C TYR A 117 4.07 1.00 -1.14
N ALA A 118 3.60 2.04 -1.79
CA ALA A 118 4.41 3.19 -2.19
C ALA A 118 3.96 4.44 -1.43
N MET A 119 4.90 5.14 -0.86
CA MET A 119 4.69 6.38 -0.13
C MET A 119 5.53 7.49 -0.75
N ASP A 120 4.91 8.62 -0.98
CA ASP A 120 5.53 9.81 -1.53
C ASP A 120 5.43 10.92 -0.49
N GLU A 121 6.56 11.29 0.06
CA GLU A 121 6.72 12.37 1.01
C GLU A 121 7.19 13.62 0.26
N ASN A 122 6.29 14.58 0.10
CA ASN A 122 6.50 15.75 -0.76
C ASN A 122 6.97 17.02 0.00
N GLU A 123 7.42 16.91 1.24
CA GLU A 123 7.76 18.07 2.08
C GLU A 123 8.92 18.90 1.56
N THR A 124 9.78 18.31 0.75
CA THR A 124 10.90 19.00 0.11
C THR A 124 10.53 19.68 -1.20
N ASP A 125 9.34 19.42 -1.71
CA ASP A 125 8.87 20.01 -2.95
C ASP A 125 8.45 21.46 -2.74
N SER A 126 8.94 22.35 -3.59
CA SER A 126 8.58 23.78 -3.57
C SER A 126 7.08 24.04 -3.78
N SER A 127 6.34 23.06 -4.22
CA SER A 127 4.88 23.11 -4.46
C SER A 127 4.04 22.76 -3.25
N CYS A 128 4.63 22.29 -2.15
CA CYS A 128 3.90 21.82 -0.98
C CYS A 128 2.82 20.79 -1.33
N SER A 129 3.15 19.82 -2.14
CA SER A 129 2.25 18.74 -2.49
C SER A 129 1.98 17.87 -1.25
N ARG A 130 0.78 17.32 -1.15
CA ARG A 130 0.45 16.45 -0.01
C ARG A 130 1.12 15.10 -0.17
N ASP A 131 1.57 14.56 0.95
CA ASP A 131 2.05 13.19 1.01
C ASP A 131 0.99 12.21 0.54
N SER A 132 1.43 11.15 -0.10
CA SER A 132 0.53 10.16 -0.65
C SER A 132 0.97 8.73 -0.34
N LEU A 133 -0.01 7.87 -0.11
CA LEU A 133 0.17 6.42 0.03
C LEU A 133 -0.66 5.72 -1.02
N ARG A 134 -0.10 4.73 -1.71
CA ARG A 134 -0.79 3.97 -2.76
C ARG A 134 -0.44 2.49 -2.75
N SER A 135 -1.34 1.67 -3.29
CA SER A 135 -1.08 0.30 -3.73
C SER A 135 -1.18 0.24 -5.24
N TYR A 136 -0.33 -0.56 -5.86
CA TYR A 136 -0.35 -0.77 -7.32
C TYR A 136 -1.41 -1.80 -7.78
N GLY A 137 -2.31 -2.20 -6.86
CA GLY A 137 -3.46 -3.01 -7.20
C GLY A 137 -3.17 -4.45 -7.63
N PRO A 138 -4.16 -5.10 -8.24
CA PRO A 138 -4.11 -6.52 -8.59
C PRO A 138 -2.99 -6.91 -9.55
N ASP A 139 -2.63 -6.06 -10.49
CA ASP A 139 -1.59 -6.39 -11.47
C ASP A 139 -0.18 -5.96 -11.02
N GLY A 140 -0.07 -5.15 -9.95
CA GLY A 140 1.19 -4.66 -9.41
C GLY A 140 1.92 -3.67 -10.31
N ILE A 141 1.24 -3.08 -11.30
CA ILE A 141 1.82 -2.16 -12.28
C ILE A 141 1.39 -0.73 -11.98
N ARG A 142 2.36 0.15 -11.74
CA ARG A 142 2.13 1.56 -11.42
C ARG A 142 1.47 2.33 -12.55
N GLY A 143 0.46 3.14 -12.22
CA GLY A 143 -0.06 4.21 -13.08
C GLY A 143 -1.21 3.79 -13.99
N ASN A 144 -1.96 2.78 -13.63
CA ASN A 144 -3.14 2.32 -14.35
C ASN A 144 -4.43 2.44 -13.51
N SER A 145 -5.54 1.95 -14.03
CA SER A 145 -6.87 2.16 -13.45
C SER A 145 -7.21 1.27 -12.26
N ASP A 146 -6.42 0.24 -11.98
CA ASP A 146 -6.60 -0.66 -10.85
C ASP A 146 -5.72 -0.29 -9.64
N ASP A 147 -4.87 0.74 -9.78
CA ASP A 147 -4.18 1.35 -8.64
C ASP A 147 -5.19 1.79 -7.58
N ILE A 148 -4.95 1.43 -6.34
CA ILE A 148 -5.68 1.99 -5.21
C ILE A 148 -4.97 3.29 -4.83
N SER A 149 -5.47 4.38 -5.40
CA SER A 149 -4.87 5.69 -5.21
C SER A 149 -5.17 6.25 -3.83
N SER A 150 -4.20 6.92 -3.39
CA SER A 150 -3.87 7.61 -2.19
C SER A 150 -5.03 8.06 -1.32
N MET A 151 -4.99 7.58 -0.09
CA MET A 151 -5.45 8.39 1.01
C MET A 151 -4.48 9.56 1.16
N GLN A 152 -5.01 10.79 1.13
CA GLN A 152 -4.22 11.96 1.45
C GLN A 152 -3.79 11.85 2.91
N ILE A 153 -2.49 11.85 3.14
CA ILE A 153 -1.92 11.91 4.48
C ILE A 153 -2.17 13.32 5.01
N PRO A 154 -2.65 13.47 6.26
CA PRO A 154 -2.87 14.78 6.84
C PRO A 154 -1.58 15.60 6.86
N TYR A 155 -1.69 16.85 6.46
CA TYR A 155 -0.59 17.77 6.32
C TYR A 155 -0.23 18.41 7.66
N VAL A 156 1.04 18.44 8.04
CA VAL A 156 1.48 19.02 9.30
C VAL A 156 2.28 20.32 9.12
N ARG A 157 3.00 20.51 8.04
CA ARG A 157 3.72 21.77 7.75
C ARG A 157 4.27 21.82 6.33
N CYS A 158 4.05 22.95 5.66
CA CYS A 158 4.95 23.52 4.67
C CYS A 158 5.71 24.65 5.35
N SER A 159 7.00 24.56 5.42
CA SER A 159 7.86 25.67 5.89
C SER A 159 8.28 26.53 4.73
#